data_34b682ed9e64ad2d80661eb3cc75ad3c
#
_entry.id   34b682ed9e64ad2d80661eb3cc75ad3c
#
_cell.length_a   1.000
_cell.length_b   1.000
_cell.length_c   1.000
_cell.angle_alpha   90.00
_cell.angle_beta   90.00
_cell.angle_gamma   90.00
#
_symmetry.space_group_name_H-M   'P 1'
#
loop_
_entity.id
_entity.type
_entity.pdbx_description
1 polymer ?
#
loop_
_entity_poly.entity_id
_entity_poly.type
_entity_poly.pdbx_seq_one_letter_code
_entity_poly.pdbx_strand_id
1 'polypeptide(L)'
;MVVDPKHASVTGRKRPQRPQTPQRSQRSHRDVADELRARIRSGELQPGQRMPTQAKLADEFGIERGAVRQALRILQSEHLLTNVSKGAPATVAPDLGLGKALTGPGAPPLPTTVALAPRIANAFAAHHVEIDALCLTAISLTLAIGEPLRQIHAGRLKPAKLDVRVLLPSRDIDLAFPAPVDASADGRLQRRWLVNRNAQGQVLQHNLLALRATHGIDVNVTFRALPFTPPVKLYLLNGMEALFAYYTLTRREQEIDHEQLEMYDVEGTQSMLFAFEQGPGLRDTTFVEQSHLWFNALWETISSELVLTS
;
A
#
# COMPACT_ATOMS: atom_id res chain seq x y z
N MET A 1 27.35 -84.47 -20.20
CA MET A 1 26.36 -85.13 -20.97
C MET A 1 25.29 -84.08 -21.28
N VAL A 2 25.38 -83.39 -22.47
CA VAL A 2 24.42 -83.49 -23.53
C VAL A 2 23.10 -82.77 -23.16
N VAL A 3 22.57 -81.81 -23.82
CA VAL A 3 22.64 -81.15 -25.14
C VAL A 3 21.74 -79.92 -25.10
N ASP A 4 22.18 -78.78 -25.67
CA ASP A 4 21.38 -77.74 -26.22
C ASP A 4 20.41 -78.30 -27.33
N PRO A 5 19.30 -77.73 -27.75
CA PRO A 5 19.33 -76.49 -28.53
C PRO A 5 18.03 -75.66 -28.63
N LYS A 6 18.22 -74.40 -29.04
CA LYS A 6 17.57 -73.66 -30.17
C LYS A 6 16.20 -73.05 -30.07
N HIS A 7 16.25 -71.72 -30.36
CA HIS A 7 15.44 -70.92 -31.31
C HIS A 7 13.99 -70.49 -30.90
N ALA A 8 13.72 -69.22 -30.81
CA ALA A 8 13.34 -68.44 -31.98
C ALA A 8 13.12 -66.96 -31.64
N SER A 9 13.72 -66.10 -32.44
CA SER A 9 13.53 -64.66 -32.49
C SER A 9 12.11 -64.31 -32.97
N VAL A 10 11.43 -63.39 -32.26
CA VAL A 10 10.28 -62.66 -32.87
C VAL A 10 10.57 -61.16 -32.71
N THR A 11 10.90 -60.58 -33.84
CA THR A 11 11.04 -59.13 -34.06
C THR A 11 9.71 -58.42 -33.86
N GLY A 12 9.50 -57.78 -32.74
CA GLY A 12 8.39 -56.89 -32.50
C GLY A 12 8.69 -55.49 -33.05
N ARG A 13 8.08 -55.10 -34.16
CA ARG A 13 8.10 -53.76 -34.73
C ARG A 13 7.66 -52.73 -33.70
N LYS A 14 8.55 -51.82 -33.28
CA LYS A 14 8.18 -50.59 -32.56
C LYS A 14 7.38 -49.69 -33.48
N ARG A 15 6.10 -49.40 -33.11
CA ARG A 15 5.32 -48.34 -33.69
C ARG A 15 6.00 -46.98 -33.40
N PRO A 16 6.06 -46.06 -34.38
CA PRO A 16 6.59 -44.73 -34.11
C PRO A 16 5.62 -44.00 -33.17
N GLN A 17 6.15 -43.54 -32.05
CA GLN A 17 5.46 -42.61 -31.14
C GLN A 17 5.29 -41.29 -31.87
N ARG A 18 4.03 -40.83 -32.03
CA ARG A 18 3.70 -39.46 -32.45
C ARG A 18 4.38 -38.48 -31.50
N PRO A 19 4.97 -37.39 -32.03
CA PRO A 19 5.50 -36.33 -31.20
C PRO A 19 4.36 -35.76 -30.36
N GLN A 20 4.48 -35.79 -29.06
CA GLN A 20 3.59 -35.08 -28.14
C GLN A 20 3.84 -33.57 -28.32
N THR A 21 2.86 -32.89 -28.86
CA THR A 21 2.77 -31.43 -28.88
C THR A 21 2.88 -30.93 -27.42
N PRO A 22 3.71 -29.91 -27.09
CA PRO A 22 3.80 -29.40 -25.74
C PRO A 22 2.41 -28.92 -25.32
N GLN A 23 1.85 -29.51 -24.27
CA GLN A 23 0.63 -29.00 -23.62
C GLN A 23 0.93 -27.58 -23.12
N ARG A 24 0.43 -26.57 -23.82
CA ARG A 24 0.26 -25.23 -23.26
C ARG A 24 -0.59 -25.43 -21.99
N SER A 25 -0.03 -25.15 -20.83
CA SER A 25 -0.77 -25.12 -19.58
C SER A 25 -1.96 -24.18 -19.79
N GLN A 26 -3.18 -24.74 -19.83
CA GLN A 26 -4.40 -23.95 -19.94
C GLN A 26 -4.47 -23.05 -18.70
N ARG A 27 -4.39 -21.73 -18.90
CA ARG A 27 -4.60 -20.76 -17.83
C ARG A 27 -5.98 -21.00 -17.21
N SER A 28 -6.03 -21.01 -15.89
CA SER A 28 -7.28 -21.19 -15.17
C SER A 28 -8.08 -19.86 -15.13
N HIS A 29 -9.36 -19.93 -14.85
CA HIS A 29 -10.18 -18.72 -14.61
C HIS A 29 -9.65 -17.86 -13.43
N ARG A 30 -8.93 -18.47 -12.49
CA ARG A 30 -8.27 -17.75 -11.37
C ARG A 30 -7.07 -16.97 -11.85
N ASP A 31 -6.21 -17.57 -12.67
CA ASP A 31 -5.04 -16.89 -13.26
C ASP A 31 -5.45 -15.66 -14.06
N VAL A 32 -6.57 -15.77 -14.79
CA VAL A 32 -7.12 -14.63 -15.54
C VAL A 32 -7.71 -13.58 -14.63
N ALA A 33 -8.38 -13.95 -13.55
CA ALA A 33 -8.86 -13.00 -12.56
C ALA A 33 -7.68 -12.26 -11.89
N ASP A 34 -6.60 -12.98 -11.56
CA ASP A 34 -5.40 -12.40 -10.94
C ASP A 34 -4.71 -11.40 -11.89
N GLU A 35 -4.56 -11.74 -13.16
CA GLU A 35 -3.98 -10.86 -14.17
C GLU A 35 -4.84 -9.61 -14.40
N LEU A 36 -6.14 -9.76 -14.57
CA LEU A 36 -7.04 -8.61 -14.73
C LEU A 36 -7.09 -7.74 -13.47
N ARG A 37 -7.00 -8.34 -12.28
CA ARG A 37 -6.88 -7.61 -11.02
C ARG A 37 -5.60 -6.79 -10.96
N ALA A 38 -4.48 -7.35 -11.42
CA ALA A 38 -3.21 -6.64 -11.50
C ALA A 38 -3.31 -5.43 -12.44
N ARG A 39 -3.93 -5.56 -13.63
CA ARG A 39 -4.13 -4.47 -14.58
C ARG A 39 -5.06 -3.35 -14.06
N ILE A 40 -6.10 -3.72 -13.31
CA ILE A 40 -6.96 -2.74 -12.63
C ILE A 40 -6.18 -2.00 -11.54
N ARG A 41 -5.38 -2.71 -10.76
CA ARG A 41 -4.59 -2.11 -9.67
C ARG A 41 -3.42 -1.25 -10.18
N SER A 42 -2.81 -1.61 -11.29
CA SER A 42 -1.75 -0.81 -11.93
C SER A 42 -2.26 0.44 -12.64
N GLY A 43 -3.60 0.55 -12.85
CA GLY A 43 -4.21 1.64 -13.60
C GLY A 43 -4.17 1.46 -15.12
N GLU A 44 -3.73 0.31 -15.62
CA GLU A 44 -3.82 -0.04 -17.05
C GLU A 44 -5.29 -0.11 -17.48
N LEU A 45 -6.15 -0.64 -16.61
CA LEU A 45 -7.60 -0.58 -16.74
C LEU A 45 -8.15 0.46 -15.77
N GLN A 46 -8.58 1.61 -16.30
CA GLN A 46 -8.97 2.76 -15.48
C GLN A 46 -10.40 2.63 -14.91
N PRO A 47 -10.69 3.27 -13.76
CA PRO A 47 -12.04 3.38 -13.22
C PRO A 47 -13.04 3.93 -14.24
N GLY A 48 -14.20 3.28 -14.37
CA GLY A 48 -15.22 3.65 -15.35
C GLY A 48 -14.95 3.14 -16.78
N GLN A 49 -13.77 2.59 -17.04
CA GLN A 49 -13.43 2.04 -18.35
C GLN A 49 -14.21 0.76 -18.65
N ARG A 50 -14.70 0.61 -19.88
CA ARG A 50 -15.30 -0.64 -20.34
C ARG A 50 -14.22 -1.69 -20.61
N MET A 51 -14.40 -2.87 -20.02
CA MET A 51 -13.56 -4.02 -20.27
C MET A 51 -13.63 -4.48 -21.73
N PRO A 52 -12.59 -5.13 -22.27
CA PRO A 52 -12.71 -5.88 -23.51
C PRO A 52 -13.86 -6.90 -23.43
N THR A 53 -14.46 -7.23 -24.57
CA THR A 53 -15.55 -8.23 -24.60
C THR A 53 -15.05 -9.59 -24.13
N GLN A 54 -15.97 -10.41 -23.58
CA GLN A 54 -15.63 -11.79 -23.16
C GLN A 54 -14.99 -12.61 -24.29
N ALA A 55 -15.33 -12.33 -25.55
CA ALA A 55 -14.71 -12.97 -26.73
C ALA A 55 -13.24 -12.54 -26.86
N LYS A 56 -12.95 -11.22 -26.81
CA LYS A 56 -11.59 -10.70 -26.91
C LYS A 56 -10.71 -11.19 -25.75
N LEU A 57 -11.24 -11.23 -24.53
CA LEU A 57 -10.53 -11.78 -23.38
C LEU A 57 -10.27 -13.29 -23.52
N ALA A 58 -11.22 -14.05 -24.07
CA ALA A 58 -11.04 -15.48 -24.35
C ALA A 58 -9.92 -15.71 -25.38
N ASP A 59 -9.86 -14.90 -26.39
CA ASP A 59 -8.82 -14.94 -27.43
C ASP A 59 -7.45 -14.51 -26.84
N GLU A 60 -7.41 -13.44 -26.07
CA GLU A 60 -6.20 -12.90 -25.46
C GLU A 60 -5.56 -13.90 -24.48
N PHE A 61 -6.35 -14.49 -23.59
CA PHE A 61 -5.86 -15.43 -22.58
C PHE A 61 -5.78 -16.88 -23.05
N GLY A 62 -6.33 -17.19 -24.23
CA GLY A 62 -6.35 -18.54 -24.79
C GLY A 62 -7.21 -19.52 -23.98
N ILE A 63 -8.34 -19.06 -23.42
CA ILE A 63 -9.27 -19.85 -22.61
C ILE A 63 -10.71 -19.77 -23.14
N GLU A 64 -11.57 -20.65 -22.65
CA GLU A 64 -12.98 -20.65 -23.02
C GLU A 64 -13.72 -19.42 -22.44
N ARG A 65 -14.75 -18.92 -23.18
CA ARG A 65 -15.61 -17.82 -22.73
C ARG A 65 -16.28 -18.09 -21.36
N GLY A 66 -16.53 -19.37 -21.04
CA GLY A 66 -17.06 -19.80 -19.74
C GLY A 66 -16.12 -19.47 -18.60
N ALA A 67 -14.82 -19.76 -18.78
CA ALA A 67 -13.77 -19.46 -17.80
C ALA A 67 -13.56 -17.95 -17.65
N VAL A 68 -13.58 -17.17 -18.75
CA VAL A 68 -13.55 -15.70 -18.70
C VAL A 68 -14.73 -15.16 -17.86
N ARG A 69 -15.94 -15.67 -18.10
CA ARG A 69 -17.12 -15.24 -17.31
C ARG A 69 -16.96 -15.53 -15.83
N GLN A 70 -16.34 -16.65 -15.49
CA GLN A 70 -16.08 -17.01 -14.10
C GLN A 70 -15.03 -16.09 -13.47
N ALA A 71 -13.97 -15.76 -14.20
CA ALA A 71 -12.97 -14.75 -13.79
C ALA A 71 -13.61 -13.36 -13.55
N LEU A 72 -14.46 -12.90 -14.48
CA LEU A 72 -15.17 -11.63 -14.33
C LEU A 72 -16.15 -11.62 -13.14
N ARG A 73 -16.79 -12.75 -12.83
CA ARG A 73 -17.63 -12.87 -11.61
C ARG A 73 -16.82 -12.79 -10.33
N ILE A 74 -15.62 -13.36 -10.29
CA ILE A 74 -14.71 -13.22 -9.16
C ILE A 74 -14.41 -11.73 -8.94
N LEU A 75 -14.00 -11.01 -9.99
CA LEU A 75 -13.71 -9.58 -9.92
C LEU A 75 -14.96 -8.75 -9.58
N GLN A 76 -16.16 -9.19 -9.97
CA GLN A 76 -17.42 -8.54 -9.58
C GLN A 76 -17.72 -8.78 -8.10
N SER A 77 -17.49 -9.98 -7.56
CA SER A 77 -17.64 -10.25 -6.12
C SER A 77 -16.63 -9.50 -5.27
N GLU A 78 -15.50 -9.12 -5.86
CA GLU A 78 -14.47 -8.25 -5.27
C GLU A 78 -14.76 -6.75 -5.48
N HIS A 79 -15.93 -6.39 -6.01
CA HIS A 79 -16.35 -5.01 -6.34
C HIS A 79 -15.43 -4.26 -7.32
N LEU A 80 -14.53 -4.96 -8.02
CA LEU A 80 -13.63 -4.38 -9.03
C LEU A 80 -14.33 -4.13 -10.39
N LEU A 81 -15.41 -4.85 -10.66
CA LEU A 81 -16.20 -4.70 -11.87
C LEU A 81 -17.69 -4.51 -11.55
N THR A 82 -18.34 -3.70 -12.39
CA THR A 82 -19.79 -3.52 -12.43
C THR A 82 -20.36 -4.06 -13.73
N ASN A 83 -21.68 -4.33 -13.77
CA ASN A 83 -22.41 -4.74 -14.98
C ASN A 83 -21.87 -6.01 -15.66
N VAL A 84 -21.40 -7.02 -14.92
CA VAL A 84 -21.03 -8.32 -15.46
C VAL A 84 -22.29 -9.07 -15.87
N SER A 85 -22.75 -8.87 -17.12
CA SER A 85 -23.96 -9.49 -17.66
C SER A 85 -23.68 -10.25 -18.95
N LYS A 86 -24.69 -11.06 -19.40
CA LYS A 86 -24.61 -11.81 -20.65
C LYS A 86 -24.81 -10.82 -21.80
N GLY A 87 -23.75 -10.54 -22.58
CA GLY A 87 -23.85 -9.75 -23.81
C GLY A 87 -23.35 -8.31 -23.78
N ALA A 88 -23.08 -7.76 -22.59
CA ALA A 88 -22.44 -6.44 -22.46
C ALA A 88 -21.03 -6.57 -21.87
N PRO A 89 -20.05 -5.74 -22.29
CA PRO A 89 -18.76 -5.66 -21.64
C PRO A 89 -18.94 -5.18 -20.19
N ALA A 90 -18.28 -5.83 -19.23
CA ALA A 90 -18.18 -5.36 -17.87
C ALA A 90 -17.52 -3.98 -17.85
N THR A 91 -17.79 -3.19 -16.82
CA THR A 91 -17.14 -1.89 -16.62
C THR A 91 -16.29 -1.98 -15.36
N VAL A 92 -15.07 -1.48 -15.39
CA VAL A 92 -14.27 -1.26 -14.19
C VAL A 92 -15.07 -0.35 -13.26
N ALA A 93 -15.25 -0.73 -12.02
CA ALA A 93 -16.06 0.06 -11.10
C ALA A 93 -15.59 1.53 -11.10
N PRO A 94 -16.46 2.52 -11.31
CA PRO A 94 -16.07 3.94 -11.36
C PRO A 94 -15.58 4.44 -10.00
N ASP A 95 -16.17 3.91 -8.97
CA ASP A 95 -15.63 3.84 -7.63
C ASP A 95 -15.06 2.42 -7.55
N LEU A 96 -13.77 2.25 -7.68
CA LEU A 96 -13.16 0.92 -7.75
C LEU A 96 -13.48 0.11 -6.51
N GLY A 97 -14.51 0.29 -5.78
CA GLY A 97 -14.79 -0.43 -4.54
C GLY A 97 -13.51 -0.75 -3.72
N LEU A 98 -12.36 -0.43 -4.37
CA LEU A 98 -11.04 -0.41 -3.76
C LEU A 98 -11.07 0.44 -2.49
N GLY A 99 -11.82 1.53 -2.48
CA GLY A 99 -12.09 2.28 -1.26
C GLY A 99 -12.71 1.37 -0.20
N LYS A 100 -13.85 0.73 -0.45
CA LYS A 100 -14.52 -0.15 0.53
C LYS A 100 -13.85 -1.51 0.72
N ALA A 101 -13.33 -2.13 -0.33
CA ALA A 101 -12.61 -3.41 -0.21
C ALA A 101 -11.21 -3.25 0.41
N LEU A 102 -10.58 -2.08 0.25
CA LEU A 102 -9.29 -1.75 0.86
C LEU A 102 -9.43 -1.04 2.21
N THR A 103 -10.61 -0.51 2.52
CA THR A 103 -10.87 0.26 3.75
C THR A 103 -11.95 -0.33 4.65
N GLY A 104 -12.64 -1.39 4.24
CA GLY A 104 -13.68 -2.02 5.05
C GLY A 104 -13.14 -2.85 6.22
N PRO A 105 -14.01 -3.15 7.22
CA PRO A 105 -13.65 -4.04 8.33
C PRO A 105 -13.12 -5.38 7.82
N GLY A 106 -11.95 -5.81 8.32
CA GLY A 106 -11.33 -7.07 7.91
C GLY A 106 -10.62 -7.03 6.55
N ALA A 107 -10.39 -5.85 5.96
CA ALA A 107 -9.55 -5.72 4.77
C ALA A 107 -8.15 -6.31 5.04
N PRO A 108 -7.58 -7.07 4.08
CA PRO A 108 -6.25 -7.62 4.27
C PRO A 108 -5.20 -6.50 4.37
N PRO A 109 -4.11 -6.71 5.12
CA PRO A 109 -3.03 -5.75 5.15
C PRO A 109 -2.43 -5.59 3.75
N LEU A 110 -2.13 -4.35 3.37
CA LEU A 110 -1.58 -3.98 2.07
C LEU A 110 -0.38 -3.04 2.26
N PRO A 111 0.52 -2.92 1.28
CA PRO A 111 1.60 -1.94 1.35
C PRO A 111 1.08 -0.53 1.66
N THR A 112 1.81 0.22 2.48
CA THR A 112 1.41 1.57 2.91
C THR A 112 1.08 2.49 1.73
N THR A 113 1.82 2.38 0.62
CA THR A 113 1.56 3.14 -0.62
C THR A 113 0.20 2.87 -1.24
N VAL A 114 -0.36 1.68 -1.02
CA VAL A 114 -1.67 1.28 -1.56
C VAL A 114 -2.79 1.55 -0.56
N ALA A 115 -2.55 1.23 0.72
CA ALA A 115 -3.61 1.24 1.74
C ALA A 115 -3.88 2.61 2.35
N LEU A 116 -2.85 3.48 2.48
CA LEU A 116 -2.98 4.72 3.25
C LEU A 116 -3.82 5.78 2.51
N ALA A 117 -3.57 6.00 1.22
CA ALA A 117 -4.22 7.07 0.48
C ALA A 117 -5.76 6.97 0.43
N PRO A 118 -6.39 5.81 0.18
CA PRO A 118 -7.84 5.68 0.22
C PRO A 118 -8.43 5.97 1.61
N ARG A 119 -7.75 5.57 2.68
CA ARG A 119 -8.20 5.78 4.07
C ARG A 119 -8.10 7.24 4.48
N ILE A 120 -7.01 7.91 4.13
CA ILE A 120 -6.88 9.36 4.30
C ILE A 120 -7.97 10.09 3.50
N ALA A 121 -8.23 9.70 2.24
CA ALA A 121 -9.29 10.32 1.44
C ALA A 121 -10.68 10.16 2.10
N ASN A 122 -10.97 9.00 2.69
CA ASN A 122 -12.20 8.78 3.45
C ASN A 122 -12.26 9.67 4.70
N ALA A 123 -11.15 9.82 5.43
CA ALA A 123 -11.09 10.70 6.60
C ALA A 123 -11.42 12.16 6.26
N PHE A 124 -11.00 12.63 5.08
CA PHE A 124 -11.29 13.99 4.61
C PHE A 124 -12.75 14.24 4.21
N ALA A 125 -13.60 13.21 4.18
CA ALA A 125 -15.04 13.39 4.02
C ALA A 125 -15.73 13.96 5.28
N ALA A 126 -15.06 13.93 6.44
CA ALA A 126 -15.56 14.51 7.67
C ALA A 126 -15.53 16.05 7.64
N HIS A 127 -16.44 16.68 8.38
CA HIS A 127 -16.46 18.14 8.56
C HIS A 127 -15.23 18.64 9.34
N HIS A 128 -14.83 17.89 10.36
CA HIS A 128 -13.59 18.07 11.11
C HIS A 128 -12.71 16.83 10.90
N VAL A 129 -11.54 17.05 10.33
CA VAL A 129 -10.58 16.00 10.03
C VAL A 129 -9.46 16.03 11.06
N GLU A 130 -9.23 14.90 11.72
CA GLU A 130 -8.16 14.73 12.70
C GLU A 130 -7.22 13.63 12.22
N ILE A 131 -5.94 13.95 12.12
CA ILE A 131 -4.89 12.99 11.72
C ILE A 131 -3.75 13.07 12.71
N ASP A 132 -3.51 11.96 13.40
CA ASP A 132 -2.32 11.77 14.21
C ASP A 132 -1.39 10.79 13.50
N ALA A 133 -0.12 11.13 13.39
CA ALA A 133 0.86 10.30 12.72
C ALA A 133 2.13 10.14 13.55
N LEU A 134 2.56 8.90 13.76
CA LEU A 134 3.85 8.54 14.31
C LEU A 134 4.64 7.80 13.23
N CYS A 135 5.79 8.33 12.83
CA CYS A 135 6.56 7.78 11.72
C CYS A 135 8.03 8.23 11.74
N LEU A 136 8.85 7.55 10.97
CA LEU A 136 10.26 7.90 10.79
C LEU A 136 10.44 9.17 9.95
N THR A 137 9.60 9.30 8.91
CA THR A 137 9.49 10.48 8.04
C THR A 137 8.04 10.66 7.60
N ALA A 138 7.65 11.87 7.23
CA ALA A 138 6.28 12.18 6.79
C ALA A 138 5.97 11.76 5.34
N ILE A 139 6.88 11.09 4.62
CA ILE A 139 6.74 10.82 3.18
C ILE A 139 5.44 10.09 2.82
N SER A 140 5.08 9.04 3.56
CA SER A 140 3.87 8.27 3.25
C SER A 140 2.60 9.10 3.43
N LEU A 141 2.56 9.93 4.47
CA LEU A 141 1.44 10.84 4.71
C LEU A 141 1.39 11.95 3.65
N THR A 142 2.53 12.54 3.29
CA THR A 142 2.64 13.55 2.24
C THR A 142 2.13 13.04 0.89
N LEU A 143 2.44 11.80 0.54
CA LEU A 143 1.92 11.17 -0.67
C LEU A 143 0.41 10.90 -0.57
N ALA A 144 -0.06 10.41 0.58
CA ALA A 144 -1.45 10.02 0.78
C ALA A 144 -2.43 11.20 0.76
N ILE A 145 -2.01 12.40 1.20
CA ILE A 145 -2.87 13.60 1.18
C ILE A 145 -3.09 14.17 -0.22
N GLY A 146 -2.32 13.74 -1.23
CA GLY A 146 -2.40 14.29 -2.58
C GLY A 146 -3.79 14.17 -3.20
N GLU A 147 -4.48 13.04 -2.99
CA GLU A 147 -5.85 12.85 -3.51
C GLU A 147 -6.89 13.72 -2.80
N PRO A 148 -6.98 13.75 -1.46
CA PRO A 148 -7.86 14.70 -0.77
C PRO A 148 -7.63 16.15 -1.18
N LEU A 149 -6.39 16.60 -1.31
CA LEU A 149 -6.08 17.97 -1.76
C LEU A 149 -6.66 18.25 -3.15
N ARG A 150 -6.48 17.32 -4.12
CA ARG A 150 -7.10 17.47 -5.46
C ARG A 150 -8.62 17.54 -5.38
N GLN A 151 -9.25 16.77 -4.49
CA GLN A 151 -10.71 16.79 -4.31
C GLN A 151 -11.19 18.09 -3.65
N ILE A 152 -10.43 18.66 -2.71
CA ILE A 152 -10.72 19.96 -2.12
C ILE A 152 -10.60 21.07 -3.19
N HIS A 153 -9.52 21.09 -3.96
CA HIS A 153 -9.33 22.05 -5.03
C HIS A 153 -10.41 21.95 -6.12
N ALA A 154 -10.92 20.74 -6.37
CA ALA A 154 -12.05 20.52 -7.29
C ALA A 154 -13.43 20.81 -6.65
N GLY A 155 -13.49 21.24 -5.39
CA GLY A 155 -14.72 21.52 -4.66
C GLY A 155 -15.57 20.30 -4.31
N ARG A 156 -15.02 19.09 -4.45
CA ARG A 156 -15.70 17.82 -4.11
C ARG A 156 -15.67 17.49 -2.63
N LEU A 157 -14.62 17.92 -1.92
CA LEU A 157 -14.49 17.85 -0.46
C LEU A 157 -14.43 19.25 0.11
N LYS A 158 -15.07 19.46 1.26
CA LYS A 158 -15.13 20.76 1.95
C LYS A 158 -15.09 20.58 3.47
N PRO A 159 -13.99 20.05 4.03
CA PRO A 159 -13.85 20.02 5.48
C PRO A 159 -13.81 21.46 6.00
N ALA A 160 -14.39 21.73 7.16
CA ALA A 160 -14.30 23.04 7.79
C ALA A 160 -13.05 23.20 8.62
N LYS A 161 -12.56 22.10 9.21
CA LYS A 161 -11.40 22.09 10.09
C LYS A 161 -10.50 20.87 9.81
N LEU A 162 -9.19 21.06 9.95
CA LEU A 162 -8.16 20.03 9.81
C LEU A 162 -7.10 20.20 10.89
N ASP A 163 -7.03 19.24 11.80
CA ASP A 163 -5.98 19.12 12.81
C ASP A 163 -5.05 17.97 12.48
N VAL A 164 -3.76 18.25 12.31
CA VAL A 164 -2.74 17.23 12.01
C VAL A 164 -1.61 17.32 13.03
N ARG A 165 -1.38 16.23 13.75
CA ARG A 165 -0.26 16.09 14.69
C ARG A 165 0.70 15.02 14.19
N VAL A 166 1.99 15.34 14.15
CA VAL A 166 3.00 14.41 13.61
C VAL A 166 4.14 14.26 14.62
N LEU A 167 4.39 13.03 15.04
CA LEU A 167 5.52 12.62 15.83
C LEU A 167 6.63 12.06 14.93
N LEU A 168 7.80 12.69 14.96
CA LEU A 168 8.99 12.28 14.21
C LEU A 168 10.17 12.10 15.20
N PRO A 169 11.19 11.30 14.88
CA PRO A 169 12.39 11.21 15.71
C PRO A 169 13.08 12.57 15.85
N SER A 170 13.63 12.84 17.03
CA SER A 170 14.46 14.02 17.25
C SER A 170 15.70 14.02 16.36
N ARG A 171 16.24 15.20 16.09
CA ARG A 171 17.55 15.38 15.45
C ARG A 171 18.73 14.99 16.38
N ASP A 172 18.47 14.99 17.69
CA ASP A 172 19.48 14.88 18.73
C ASP A 172 19.68 13.44 19.23
N ILE A 173 19.07 12.46 18.53
CA ILE A 173 19.20 11.04 18.86
C ILE A 173 20.05 10.33 17.80
N ASP A 174 20.77 9.30 18.24
CA ASP A 174 21.33 8.31 17.33
C ASP A 174 20.22 7.37 16.86
N LEU A 175 19.96 7.36 15.55
CA LEU A 175 18.92 6.52 14.97
C LEU A 175 19.36 5.05 15.00
N ALA A 176 18.42 4.18 15.40
CA ALA A 176 18.60 2.75 15.24
C ALA A 176 18.58 2.34 13.75
N PHE A 177 17.88 3.11 12.91
CA PHE A 177 17.83 3.02 11.43
C PHE A 177 17.34 4.35 10.84
N PRO A 178 17.85 4.78 9.67
CA PRO A 178 18.95 4.16 8.95
C PRO A 178 20.26 4.23 9.74
N ALA A 179 21.01 3.13 9.73
CA ALA A 179 22.29 3.04 10.41
C ALA A 179 23.34 2.36 9.51
N PRO A 180 24.60 2.80 9.49
CA PRO A 180 25.63 2.15 8.70
C PRO A 180 25.92 0.75 9.22
N VAL A 181 26.27 -0.17 8.31
CA VAL A 181 26.78 -1.50 8.69
C VAL A 181 28.17 -1.37 9.29
N ASP A 182 29.00 -0.48 8.75
CA ASP A 182 30.31 -0.16 9.29
C ASP A 182 30.19 1.07 10.19
N ALA A 183 30.51 0.91 11.48
CA ALA A 183 30.46 1.98 12.50
C ALA A 183 31.44 3.15 12.22
N SER A 184 32.37 3.00 11.29
CA SER A 184 33.29 4.09 10.89
C SER A 184 32.65 5.18 10.03
N ALA A 185 31.40 4.99 9.55
CA ALA A 185 30.68 5.97 8.76
C ALA A 185 30.33 7.20 9.61
N ASP A 186 30.76 8.36 9.15
CA ASP A 186 30.87 9.66 9.84
C ASP A 186 29.57 10.45 10.03
N GLY A 187 28.42 9.81 10.29
CA GLY A 187 27.12 10.47 10.46
C GLY A 187 26.47 11.01 9.19
N ARG A 188 27.00 10.73 7.99
CA ARG A 188 26.43 11.15 6.69
C ARG A 188 25.00 10.64 6.50
N LEU A 189 24.73 9.39 6.91
CA LEU A 189 23.40 8.79 6.86
C LEU A 189 22.38 9.57 7.69
N GLN A 190 22.74 9.93 8.91
CA GLN A 190 21.87 10.70 9.80
C GLN A 190 21.62 12.11 9.25
N ARG A 191 22.66 12.79 8.74
CA ARG A 191 22.48 14.10 8.09
C ARG A 191 21.52 14.01 6.90
N ARG A 192 21.71 13.04 6.00
CA ARG A 192 20.83 12.82 4.85
C ARG A 192 19.39 12.49 5.27
N TRP A 193 19.21 11.62 6.25
CA TRP A 193 17.91 11.32 6.80
C TRP A 193 17.24 12.58 7.36
N LEU A 194 17.97 13.40 8.12
CA LEU A 194 17.47 14.64 8.71
C LEU A 194 16.98 15.63 7.65
N VAL A 195 17.76 15.82 6.59
CA VAL A 195 17.36 16.64 5.44
C VAL A 195 16.06 16.13 4.82
N ASN A 196 15.97 14.82 4.56
CA ASN A 196 14.76 14.22 4.02
C ASN A 196 13.56 14.35 4.96
N ARG A 197 13.74 14.07 6.27
CA ARG A 197 12.68 14.22 7.28
C ARG A 197 12.11 15.64 7.28
N ASN A 198 12.99 16.63 7.32
CA ASN A 198 12.59 18.04 7.36
C ASN A 198 11.91 18.46 6.05
N ALA A 199 12.49 18.12 4.90
CA ALA A 199 11.90 18.44 3.59
C ALA A 199 10.49 17.87 3.44
N GLN A 200 10.27 16.61 3.80
CA GLN A 200 8.95 15.97 3.73
C GLN A 200 7.96 16.60 4.73
N GLY A 201 8.40 16.93 5.93
CA GLY A 201 7.58 17.63 6.92
C GLY A 201 7.18 19.03 6.43
N GLN A 202 8.11 19.79 5.86
CA GLN A 202 7.86 21.12 5.29
C GLN A 202 6.86 21.07 4.12
N VAL A 203 7.01 20.10 3.22
CA VAL A 203 6.07 19.90 2.09
C VAL A 203 4.67 19.59 2.61
N LEU A 204 4.54 18.68 3.59
CA LEU A 204 3.28 18.35 4.23
C LEU A 204 2.64 19.60 4.84
N GLN A 205 3.40 20.32 5.66
CA GLN A 205 2.93 21.54 6.35
C GLN A 205 2.50 22.61 5.36
N HIS A 206 3.31 22.88 4.35
CA HIS A 206 3.02 23.89 3.33
C HIS A 206 1.72 23.57 2.57
N ASN A 207 1.57 22.34 2.09
CA ASN A 207 0.40 21.93 1.32
C ASN A 207 -0.89 22.02 2.13
N LEU A 208 -0.85 21.66 3.41
CA LEU A 208 -2.01 21.73 4.27
C LEU A 208 -2.35 23.17 4.67
N LEU A 209 -1.35 23.96 5.09
CA LEU A 209 -1.56 25.36 5.49
C LEU A 209 -2.04 26.24 4.32
N ALA A 210 -1.67 25.92 3.08
CA ALA A 210 -2.16 26.62 1.89
C ALA A 210 -3.69 26.59 1.78
N LEU A 211 -4.36 25.57 2.31
CA LEU A 211 -5.83 25.45 2.32
C LEU A 211 -6.52 26.56 3.12
N ARG A 212 -5.84 27.18 4.08
CA ARG A 212 -6.37 28.34 4.82
C ARG A 212 -6.69 29.49 3.86
N ALA A 213 -5.72 29.88 3.06
CA ALA A 213 -5.86 31.01 2.13
C ALA A 213 -6.70 30.67 0.90
N THR A 214 -6.59 29.43 0.39
CA THR A 214 -7.23 29.03 -0.87
C THR A 214 -8.68 28.58 -0.71
N HIS A 215 -9.03 28.00 0.44
CA HIS A 215 -10.34 27.39 0.66
C HIS A 215 -11.03 27.82 1.97
N GLY A 216 -10.39 28.65 2.78
CA GLY A 216 -10.97 29.11 4.05
C GLY A 216 -11.10 28.01 5.11
N ILE A 217 -10.33 26.91 4.98
CA ILE A 217 -10.36 25.80 5.93
C ILE A 217 -9.52 26.18 7.16
N ASP A 218 -10.04 25.96 8.37
CA ASP A 218 -9.25 26.10 9.60
C ASP A 218 -8.27 24.92 9.70
N VAL A 219 -6.97 25.16 9.49
CA VAL A 219 -5.93 24.12 9.45
C VAL A 219 -4.94 24.35 10.56
N ASN A 220 -4.69 23.34 11.36
CA ASN A 220 -3.59 23.29 12.33
C ASN A 220 -2.68 22.08 12.02
N VAL A 221 -1.38 22.33 11.87
CA VAL A 221 -0.38 21.29 11.63
C VAL A 221 0.77 21.45 12.60
N THR A 222 0.94 20.49 13.48
CA THR A 222 1.97 20.54 14.53
C THR A 222 2.88 19.32 14.45
N PHE A 223 4.18 19.55 14.58
CA PHE A 223 5.20 18.51 14.64
C PHE A 223 5.84 18.50 16.03
N ARG A 224 6.08 17.30 16.54
CA ARG A 224 6.86 17.11 17.78
C ARG A 224 7.92 16.03 17.61
N ALA A 225 9.01 16.16 18.34
CA ALA A 225 10.17 15.28 18.27
C ALA A 225 10.12 14.19 19.33
N LEU A 226 10.37 12.95 18.95
CA LEU A 226 10.50 11.80 19.85
C LEU A 226 11.96 11.56 20.24
N PRO A 227 12.24 11.21 21.49
CA PRO A 227 13.61 10.89 21.94
C PRO A 227 14.05 9.46 21.57
N PHE A 228 13.42 8.83 20.59
CA PHE A 228 13.74 7.48 20.13
C PHE A 228 13.37 7.27 18.66
N THR A 229 13.97 6.25 18.04
CA THR A 229 13.58 5.77 16.68
C THR A 229 12.30 4.94 16.79
N PRO A 230 11.18 5.35 16.18
CA PRO A 230 9.95 4.58 16.25
C PRO A 230 10.10 3.26 15.46
N PRO A 231 9.81 2.10 16.07
CA PRO A 231 9.90 0.80 15.38
C PRO A 231 8.69 0.51 14.48
N VAL A 232 7.66 1.36 14.56
CA VAL A 232 6.38 1.21 13.87
C VAL A 232 5.91 2.53 13.28
N LYS A 233 5.00 2.43 12.31
CA LYS A 233 4.15 3.54 11.88
C LYS A 233 2.80 3.41 12.54
N LEU A 234 2.24 4.52 12.93
CA LEU A 234 0.86 4.62 13.40
C LEU A 234 0.22 5.84 12.76
N TYR A 235 -0.97 5.67 12.20
CA TYR A 235 -1.84 6.76 11.78
C TYR A 235 -3.19 6.57 12.45
N LEU A 236 -3.69 7.62 13.09
CA LEU A 236 -5.00 7.65 13.73
C LEU A 236 -5.86 8.65 12.97
N LEU A 237 -7.04 8.23 12.57
CA LEU A 237 -7.90 9.00 11.69
C LEU A 237 -9.26 9.25 12.37
N ASN A 238 -9.57 10.52 12.61
CA ASN A 238 -10.87 11.00 13.12
C ASN A 238 -11.35 10.30 14.41
N GLY A 239 -10.43 9.79 15.24
CA GLY A 239 -10.78 9.01 16.43
C GLY A 239 -11.38 7.64 16.16
N MET A 240 -11.60 7.26 14.89
CA MET A 240 -12.36 6.07 14.49
C MET A 240 -11.50 4.95 13.91
N GLU A 241 -10.30 5.24 13.46
CA GLU A 241 -9.44 4.29 12.76
C GLU A 241 -7.99 4.40 13.22
N ALA A 242 -7.34 3.25 13.42
CA ALA A 242 -5.91 3.13 13.67
C ALA A 242 -5.27 2.27 12.58
N LEU A 243 -4.27 2.82 11.91
CA LEU A 243 -3.48 2.16 10.88
C LEU A 243 -2.08 1.91 11.41
N PHE A 244 -1.67 0.66 11.42
CA PHE A 244 -0.43 0.23 12.05
C PHE A 244 0.45 -0.53 11.06
N ALA A 245 1.76 -0.26 11.05
CA ALA A 245 2.73 -1.01 10.27
C ALA A 245 4.07 -1.12 10.99
N TYR A 246 4.69 -2.30 10.91
CA TYR A 246 6.07 -2.48 11.33
C TYR A 246 7.03 -1.90 10.28
N TYR A 247 8.14 -1.32 10.72
CA TYR A 247 9.28 -1.07 9.86
C TYR A 247 10.07 -2.36 9.68
N THR A 248 10.14 -2.85 8.44
CA THR A 248 10.95 -4.02 8.10
C THR A 248 12.37 -3.57 7.77
N LEU A 249 13.33 -4.02 8.58
CA LEU A 249 14.74 -3.72 8.36
C LEU A 249 15.29 -4.53 7.19
N THR A 250 16.01 -3.87 6.31
CA THR A 250 16.72 -4.46 5.18
C THR A 250 18.14 -3.94 5.13
N ARG A 251 19.07 -4.77 4.67
CA ARG A 251 20.44 -4.35 4.38
C ARG A 251 20.50 -3.93 2.92
N ARG A 252 20.97 -2.73 2.64
CA ARG A 252 21.09 -2.19 1.29
C ARG A 252 22.30 -1.29 1.12
N GLU A 253 22.73 -1.15 -0.10
CA GLU A 253 23.76 -0.19 -0.49
C GLU A 253 23.09 1.07 -1.05
N GLN A 254 23.64 2.21 -0.72
CA GLN A 254 23.21 3.50 -1.26
C GLN A 254 24.41 4.42 -1.49
N GLU A 255 24.41 5.09 -2.63
CA GLU A 255 25.39 6.13 -2.91
C GLU A 255 25.07 7.41 -2.13
N ILE A 256 26.04 7.84 -1.31
CA ILE A 256 25.99 9.08 -0.53
C ILE A 256 27.31 9.80 -0.69
N ASP A 257 27.26 11.05 -1.16
CA ASP A 257 28.46 11.88 -1.40
C ASP A 257 29.53 11.17 -2.29
N HIS A 258 29.06 10.44 -3.35
CA HIS A 258 29.87 9.67 -4.29
C HIS A 258 30.56 8.43 -3.70
N GLU A 259 30.16 7.99 -2.52
CA GLU A 259 30.61 6.74 -1.92
C GLU A 259 29.45 5.78 -1.73
N GLN A 260 29.69 4.48 -2.00
CA GLN A 260 28.74 3.42 -1.72
C GLN A 260 28.78 3.09 -0.22
N LEU A 261 27.69 3.34 0.47
CA LEU A 261 27.53 3.01 1.89
C LEU A 261 26.55 1.87 2.07
N GLU A 262 26.98 0.86 2.78
CA GLU A 262 26.12 -0.23 3.20
C GLU A 262 25.43 0.12 4.51
N MET A 263 24.11 -0.05 4.56
CA MET A 263 23.30 0.38 5.70
C MET A 263 22.17 -0.60 6.03
N TYR A 264 21.77 -0.59 7.28
CA TYR A 264 20.46 -1.08 7.71
C TYR A 264 19.45 0.04 7.56
N ASP A 265 18.44 -0.17 6.74
CA ASP A 265 17.40 0.83 6.48
C ASP A 265 16.02 0.17 6.40
N VAL A 266 14.97 0.98 6.29
CA VAL A 266 13.59 0.51 6.26
C VAL A 266 12.88 1.02 5.01
N GLU A 267 12.17 0.13 4.34
CA GLU A 267 11.28 0.48 3.24
C GLU A 267 9.90 0.86 3.75
N GLY A 268 9.83 2.01 4.43
CA GLY A 268 8.60 2.45 5.06
C GLY A 268 7.38 2.51 4.14
N THR A 269 7.55 2.81 2.84
CA THR A 269 6.45 2.85 1.86
C THR A 269 5.90 1.48 1.51
N GLN A 270 6.69 0.42 1.65
CA GLN A 270 6.31 -0.97 1.37
C GLN A 270 5.86 -1.74 2.63
N SER A 271 6.00 -1.15 3.82
CA SER A 271 5.51 -1.77 5.07
C SER A 271 4.03 -2.11 4.96
N MET A 272 3.67 -3.32 5.36
CA MET A 272 2.27 -3.79 5.35
C MET A 272 1.47 -3.05 6.42
N LEU A 273 0.43 -2.34 5.99
CA LEU A 273 -0.43 -1.53 6.84
C LEU A 273 -1.65 -2.36 7.28
N PHE A 274 -1.78 -2.56 8.58
CA PHE A 274 -2.93 -3.20 9.22
C PHE A 274 -3.91 -2.09 9.63
N ALA A 275 -5.19 -2.35 9.44
CA ALA A 275 -6.25 -1.41 9.79
C ALA A 275 -7.13 -1.97 10.90
N PHE A 276 -7.45 -1.13 11.86
CA PHE A 276 -8.36 -1.38 12.97
C PHE A 276 -9.38 -0.25 13.02
N GLU A 277 -10.66 -0.57 13.12
CA GLU A 277 -11.74 0.39 13.07
C GLU A 277 -12.62 0.29 14.32
N GLN A 278 -13.09 1.43 14.83
CA GLN A 278 -14.14 1.41 15.85
C GLN A 278 -15.43 0.83 15.28
N GLY A 279 -15.97 -0.17 15.97
CA GLY A 279 -17.16 -0.89 15.51
C GLY A 279 -17.63 -1.90 16.55
N PRO A 280 -18.47 -2.88 16.15
CA PRO A 280 -18.99 -3.89 17.08
C PRO A 280 -17.92 -4.88 17.57
N GLY A 281 -16.73 -4.91 16.94
CA GLY A 281 -15.63 -5.79 17.32
C GLY A 281 -14.80 -5.21 18.46
N LEU A 282 -14.88 -5.82 19.66
CA LEU A 282 -14.15 -5.34 20.85
C LEU A 282 -12.64 -5.23 20.63
N ARG A 283 -12.03 -6.18 19.91
CA ARG A 283 -10.58 -6.19 19.64
C ARG A 283 -10.11 -4.94 18.90
N ASP A 284 -10.79 -4.60 17.82
CA ASP A 284 -10.40 -3.50 16.96
C ASP A 284 -10.70 -2.15 17.63
N THR A 285 -11.85 -2.02 18.27
CA THR A 285 -12.20 -0.85 19.08
C THR A 285 -11.17 -0.61 20.17
N THR A 286 -10.81 -1.67 20.94
CA THR A 286 -9.78 -1.55 21.98
C THR A 286 -8.42 -1.14 21.41
N PHE A 287 -8.04 -1.68 20.24
CA PHE A 287 -6.79 -1.30 19.59
C PHE A 287 -6.78 0.18 19.22
N VAL A 288 -7.87 0.71 18.65
CA VAL A 288 -8.01 2.13 18.30
C VAL A 288 -7.89 3.00 19.55
N GLU A 289 -8.64 2.67 20.61
CA GLU A 289 -8.61 3.42 21.89
C GLU A 289 -7.22 3.42 22.54
N GLN A 290 -6.58 2.26 22.64
CA GLN A 290 -5.24 2.14 23.22
C GLN A 290 -4.19 2.86 22.37
N SER A 291 -4.33 2.86 21.05
CA SER A 291 -3.45 3.60 20.15
C SER A 291 -3.56 5.11 20.35
N HIS A 292 -4.77 5.64 20.54
CA HIS A 292 -4.99 7.06 20.87
C HIS A 292 -4.42 7.42 22.25
N LEU A 293 -4.65 6.59 23.26
CA LEU A 293 -4.09 6.81 24.60
C LEU A 293 -2.57 6.84 24.56
N TRP A 294 -1.97 5.89 23.84
CA TRP A 294 -0.52 5.82 23.70
C TRP A 294 0.06 7.01 22.92
N PHE A 295 -0.56 7.38 21.79
CA PHE A 295 -0.13 8.56 21.02
C PHE A 295 -0.20 9.85 21.86
N ASN A 296 -1.31 10.07 22.56
CA ASN A 296 -1.48 11.23 23.42
C ASN A 296 -0.46 11.24 24.57
N ALA A 297 -0.19 10.09 25.19
CA ALA A 297 0.84 10.00 26.21
C ALA A 297 2.23 10.40 25.68
N LEU A 298 2.62 9.92 24.49
CA LEU A 298 3.86 10.33 23.83
C LEU A 298 3.86 11.85 23.55
N TRP A 299 2.74 12.35 23.03
CA TRP A 299 2.59 13.75 22.66
C TRP A 299 2.70 14.70 23.84
N GLU A 300 2.09 14.37 24.97
CA GLU A 300 1.97 15.23 26.13
C GLU A 300 3.17 15.15 27.08
N THR A 301 3.92 14.03 27.06
CA THR A 301 4.95 13.78 28.08
C THR A 301 6.36 13.84 27.53
N ILE A 302 6.75 12.91 26.66
CA ILE A 302 8.16 12.72 26.28
C ILE A 302 8.57 13.41 24.97
N SER A 303 7.61 13.84 24.17
CA SER A 303 7.93 14.56 22.93
C SER A 303 8.22 16.04 23.22
N SER A 304 9.10 16.63 22.43
CA SER A 304 9.46 18.03 22.48
C SER A 304 8.99 18.76 21.22
N GLU A 305 9.00 20.09 21.24
CA GLU A 305 8.70 20.89 20.04
C GLU A 305 9.69 20.56 18.93
N LEU A 306 9.19 20.43 17.69
CA LEU A 306 9.99 20.17 16.51
C LEU A 306 9.84 21.30 15.51
N VAL A 307 10.92 22.04 15.29
CA VAL A 307 11.02 23.01 14.20
C VAL A 307 11.68 22.31 13.01
N LEU A 308 10.98 22.31 11.87
CA LEU A 308 11.48 21.75 10.61
C LEU A 308 12.41 22.78 9.93
N THR A 309 13.64 22.88 10.43
CA THR A 309 14.66 23.73 9.79
C THR A 309 15.44 22.92 8.76
N SER A 310 15.79 23.57 7.64
CA SER A 310 16.73 23.05 6.63
C SER A 310 18.14 22.89 7.20
#